data_abeecbf35109a9730012eb1553ca20d4
#
_entry.id   abeecbf35109a9730012eb1553ca20d4
#
_cell.length_a   1.000
_cell.length_b   1.000
_cell.length_c   1.000
_cell.angle_alpha   90.00
_cell.angle_beta   90.00
_cell.angle_gamma   90.00
#
_symmetry.space_group_name_H-M   'P 1'
#
loop_
_entity.id
_entity.type
_entity.pdbx_description
1 polymer ?
#
loop_
_entity_poly.entity_id
_entity_poly.type
_entity_poly.pdbx_seq_one_letter_code
_entity_poly.pdbx_strand_id
1 'polypeptide(L)'
;MAIKFSASGKVNLDIETLFTKMTDPKIQEKMALEFGSLKAECSANTSPDGKVVVELYTEDPDKKSGGIKKARLSFKWDKTAKICNWSRADLDMGDTVRVEGVSRLTAAGNATTYSDEGEIEIKIPIMGNMIAKKIAEAMERKFSEKCEFWSSKA
;
A
#
# COMPACT_ATOMS: atom_id res chain seq x y z
N MET A 1 6.71 -10.90 -17.31
CA MET A 1 7.14 -9.48 -17.41
C MET A 1 6.39 -8.66 -16.38
N ALA A 2 7.09 -7.77 -15.68
CA ALA A 2 6.48 -6.92 -14.67
C ALA A 2 5.85 -5.68 -15.30
N ILE A 3 4.69 -5.30 -14.83
CA ILE A 3 4.01 -4.06 -15.21
C ILE A 3 4.28 -3.02 -14.14
N LYS A 4 4.79 -1.87 -14.54
CA LYS A 4 5.14 -0.79 -13.63
C LYS A 4 3.96 0.17 -13.42
N PHE A 5 3.89 0.74 -12.24
CA PHE A 5 2.98 1.85 -11.94
C PHE A 5 3.71 2.94 -11.17
N SER A 6 3.21 4.16 -11.27
CA SER A 6 3.67 5.27 -10.44
C SER A 6 2.54 6.26 -10.23
N ALA A 7 2.52 6.86 -9.06
CA ALA A 7 1.55 7.88 -8.70
C ALA A 7 2.17 8.85 -7.69
N SER A 8 1.69 10.07 -7.69
CA SER A 8 2.16 11.11 -6.77
C SER A 8 1.01 12.05 -6.45
N GLY A 9 1.00 12.54 -5.24
CA GLY A 9 -0.03 13.48 -4.81
C GLY A 9 0.38 14.23 -3.56
N LYS A 10 -0.43 15.22 -3.20
CA LYS A 10 -0.21 16.05 -2.03
C LYS A 10 -1.08 15.59 -0.87
N VAL A 11 -0.49 15.52 0.31
CA VAL A 11 -1.20 15.27 1.57
C VAL A 11 -1.07 16.53 2.42
N ASN A 12 -2.20 17.04 2.92
CA ASN A 12 -2.26 18.28 3.67
C ASN A 12 -1.91 18.10 5.15
N LEU A 13 -0.78 17.46 5.40
CA LEU A 13 -0.18 17.27 6.71
C LEU A 13 1.32 17.45 6.58
N ASP A 14 1.97 17.94 7.63
CA ASP A 14 3.43 17.96 7.67
C ASP A 14 3.98 16.53 7.69
N ILE A 15 5.23 16.39 7.26
CA ILE A 15 5.82 15.06 7.01
C ILE A 15 5.89 14.20 8.28
N GLU A 16 6.19 14.78 9.43
CA GLU A 16 6.28 14.01 10.68
C GLU A 16 4.92 13.53 11.16
N THR A 17 3.91 14.37 11.05
CA THR A 17 2.52 13.98 11.38
C THR A 17 2.04 12.88 10.46
N LEU A 18 2.29 13.01 9.16
CA LEU A 18 1.90 12.00 8.19
C LEU A 18 2.61 10.67 8.44
N PHE A 19 3.93 10.71 8.68
CA PHE A 19 4.69 9.51 8.97
C PHE A 19 4.16 8.79 10.22
N THR A 20 3.86 9.54 11.27
CA THR A 20 3.29 8.99 12.51
C THR A 20 1.96 8.29 12.24
N LYS A 21 1.10 8.89 11.41
CA LYS A 21 -0.19 8.29 11.05
C LYS A 21 -0.01 7.05 10.17
N MET A 22 0.88 7.09 9.20
CA MET A 22 1.12 5.96 8.30
C MET A 22 1.72 4.74 9.02
N THR A 23 2.41 4.95 10.12
CA THR A 23 2.98 3.88 10.94
C THR A 23 2.10 3.51 12.14
N ASP A 24 0.91 4.09 12.25
CA ASP A 24 -0.05 3.76 13.30
C ASP A 24 -0.92 2.57 12.83
N PRO A 25 -0.86 1.41 13.53
CA PRO A 25 -1.62 0.23 13.13
C PRO A 25 -3.13 0.47 13.04
N LYS A 26 -3.68 1.26 13.96
CA LYS A 26 -5.12 1.53 13.99
C LYS A 26 -5.58 2.33 12.80
N ILE A 27 -4.77 3.27 12.36
CA ILE A 27 -5.10 4.10 11.19
C ILE A 27 -4.99 3.26 9.91
N GLN A 28 -4.01 2.37 9.82
CA GLN A 28 -3.90 1.44 8.69
C GLN A 28 -5.12 0.51 8.60
N GLU A 29 -5.58 -0.02 9.73
CA GLU A 29 -6.80 -0.82 9.77
C GLU A 29 -8.01 -0.02 9.31
N LYS A 30 -8.13 1.22 9.78
CA LYS A 30 -9.22 2.13 9.39
C LYS A 30 -9.23 2.39 7.89
N MET A 31 -8.06 2.65 7.30
CA MET A 31 -7.96 2.88 5.86
C MET A 31 -8.38 1.64 5.07
N ALA A 32 -7.92 0.47 5.46
CA ALA A 32 -8.28 -0.78 4.79
C ALA A 32 -9.79 -1.01 4.81
N LEU A 33 -10.42 -0.81 5.96
CA LEU A 33 -11.88 -0.95 6.09
C LEU A 33 -12.62 0.10 5.27
N GLU A 34 -12.15 1.34 5.25
CA GLU A 34 -12.74 2.42 4.44
C GLU A 34 -12.68 2.09 2.96
N PHE A 35 -11.62 1.43 2.49
CA PHE A 35 -11.44 1.07 1.08
C PHE A 35 -12.03 -0.30 0.72
N GLY A 36 -12.81 -0.89 1.62
CA GLY A 36 -13.65 -2.05 1.30
C GLY A 36 -13.21 -3.38 1.87
N SER A 37 -12.15 -3.44 2.67
CA SER A 37 -11.79 -4.68 3.34
C SER A 37 -12.86 -5.09 4.33
N LEU A 38 -13.12 -6.38 4.43
CA LEU A 38 -14.07 -6.96 5.38
C LEU A 38 -13.42 -7.11 6.76
N LYS A 39 -12.10 -7.31 6.78
CA LYS A 39 -11.32 -7.46 8.00
C LYS A 39 -9.93 -6.88 7.76
N ALA A 40 -9.39 -6.24 8.79
CA ALA A 40 -8.03 -5.70 8.76
C ALA A 40 -7.39 -5.85 10.13
N GLU A 41 -6.17 -6.37 10.17
CA GLU A 41 -5.38 -6.50 11.39
C GLU A 41 -3.96 -5.99 11.09
N CYS A 42 -3.49 -5.05 11.88
CA CYS A 42 -2.20 -4.40 11.65
C CYS A 42 -1.34 -4.39 12.89
N SER A 43 -0.04 -4.54 12.69
CA SER A 43 0.96 -4.40 13.75
C SER A 43 2.12 -3.55 13.27
N ALA A 44 2.84 -2.91 14.19
CA ALA A 44 4.01 -2.11 13.89
C ALA A 44 5.11 -2.45 14.89
N ASN A 45 6.32 -2.66 14.39
CA ASN A 45 7.49 -3.00 15.19
C ASN A 45 8.73 -2.30 14.65
N THR A 46 9.73 -2.10 15.50
CA THR A 46 11.04 -1.64 15.04
C THR A 46 11.93 -2.85 14.86
N SER A 47 12.51 -3.02 13.68
CA SER A 47 13.40 -4.12 13.39
C SER A 47 14.80 -3.87 13.97
N PRO A 48 15.67 -4.92 14.08
CA PRO A 48 17.02 -4.74 14.61
C PRO A 48 17.87 -3.71 13.88
N ASP A 49 17.62 -3.46 12.59
CA ASP A 49 18.31 -2.44 11.80
C ASP A 49 17.72 -1.04 11.98
N GLY A 50 16.79 -0.84 12.91
CA GLY A 50 16.19 0.45 13.23
C GLY A 50 15.05 0.89 12.32
N LYS A 51 14.63 0.05 11.41
CA LYS A 51 13.49 0.36 10.51
C LYS A 51 12.16 0.10 11.19
N VAL A 52 11.15 0.89 10.83
CA VAL A 52 9.79 0.67 11.31
C VAL A 52 9.09 -0.27 10.33
N VAL A 53 8.67 -1.42 10.81
CA VAL A 53 7.99 -2.43 10.00
C VAL A 53 6.51 -2.45 10.38
N VAL A 54 5.66 -2.15 9.40
CA VAL A 54 4.20 -2.19 9.56
C VAL A 54 3.68 -3.35 8.74
N GLU A 55 2.94 -4.25 9.36
CA GLU A 55 2.36 -5.41 8.69
C GLU A 55 0.85 -5.36 8.80
N LEU A 56 0.19 -5.44 7.65
CA LEU A 56 -1.26 -5.36 7.54
C LEU A 56 -1.79 -6.63 6.88
N TYR A 57 -2.67 -7.33 7.60
CA TYR A 57 -3.42 -8.45 7.05
C TYR A 57 -4.82 -7.96 6.69
N THR A 58 -5.30 -8.31 5.49
CA THR A 58 -6.63 -7.94 5.04
C THR A 58 -7.40 -9.14 4.48
N GLU A 59 -8.72 -9.09 4.65
CA GLU A 59 -9.66 -9.97 3.97
C GLU A 59 -10.59 -9.08 3.16
N ASP A 60 -10.59 -9.30 1.84
CA ASP A 60 -11.35 -8.49 0.91
C ASP A 60 -12.39 -9.36 0.19
N PRO A 61 -13.53 -8.79 -0.22
CA PRO A 61 -14.48 -9.56 -1.01
C PRO A 61 -13.91 -9.87 -2.39
N ASP A 62 -14.08 -11.12 -2.82
CA ASP A 62 -13.74 -11.52 -4.17
C ASP A 62 -15.00 -11.48 -5.03
N LYS A 63 -15.11 -10.47 -5.86
CA LYS A 63 -16.30 -10.25 -6.70
C LYS A 63 -16.51 -11.35 -7.75
N LYS A 64 -15.46 -12.05 -8.14
CA LYS A 64 -15.54 -13.11 -9.16
C LYS A 64 -16.06 -14.42 -8.59
N SER A 65 -15.56 -14.83 -7.42
CA SER A 65 -15.93 -16.10 -6.81
C SER A 65 -17.04 -15.97 -5.76
N GLY A 66 -17.32 -14.75 -5.29
CA GLY A 66 -18.21 -14.51 -4.15
C GLY A 66 -17.59 -14.86 -2.82
N GLY A 67 -16.31 -15.25 -2.78
CA GLY A 67 -15.57 -15.59 -1.58
C GLY A 67 -14.76 -14.44 -1.03
N ILE A 68 -13.66 -14.77 -0.36
CA ILE A 68 -12.79 -13.82 0.32
C ILE A 68 -11.37 -13.99 -0.21
N LYS A 69 -10.72 -12.86 -0.52
CA LYS A 69 -9.30 -12.80 -0.84
C LYS A 69 -8.52 -12.36 0.40
N LYS A 70 -7.46 -13.07 0.71
CA LYS A 70 -6.59 -12.76 1.85
C LYS A 70 -5.26 -12.25 1.36
N ALA A 71 -4.78 -11.17 1.97
CA ALA A 71 -3.51 -10.57 1.62
C ALA A 71 -2.75 -10.11 2.86
N ARG A 72 -1.44 -10.06 2.73
CA ARG A 72 -0.56 -9.48 3.74
C ARG A 72 0.32 -8.45 3.07
N LEU A 73 0.27 -7.22 3.61
CA LEU A 73 1.12 -6.12 3.16
C LEU A 73 2.19 -5.87 4.21
N SER A 74 3.41 -5.67 3.74
CA SER A 74 4.54 -5.32 4.61
C SER A 74 5.10 -3.98 4.15
N PHE A 75 5.25 -3.05 5.10
CA PHE A 75 5.79 -1.72 4.86
C PHE A 75 7.03 -1.54 5.73
N LYS A 76 8.18 -1.41 5.12
CA LYS A 76 9.43 -1.24 5.83
C LYS A 76 9.95 0.18 5.62
N TRP A 77 9.83 0.99 6.67
CA TRP A 77 10.14 2.42 6.63
C TRP A 77 11.54 2.72 7.14
N ASP A 78 12.27 3.51 6.37
CA ASP A 78 13.40 4.28 6.89
C ASP A 78 12.83 5.57 7.49
N LYS A 79 12.86 5.67 8.80
CA LYS A 79 12.20 6.79 9.51
C LYS A 79 12.91 8.12 9.33
N THR A 80 14.19 8.12 8.94
CA THR A 80 14.95 9.34 8.68
C THR A 80 14.73 9.82 7.26
N ALA A 81 14.89 8.94 6.27
CA ALA A 81 14.72 9.27 4.86
C ALA A 81 13.25 9.36 4.44
N LYS A 82 12.33 8.81 5.24
CA LYS A 82 10.90 8.73 4.93
C LYS A 82 10.64 7.98 3.62
N ILE A 83 11.37 6.90 3.44
CA ILE A 83 11.24 6.00 2.30
C ILE A 83 10.78 4.64 2.80
N CYS A 84 9.78 4.09 2.14
CA CYS A 84 9.19 2.80 2.50
C CYS A 84 9.37 1.81 1.36
N ASN A 85 9.93 0.65 1.67
CA ASN A 85 9.85 -0.50 0.76
C ASN A 85 8.65 -1.33 1.19
N TRP A 86 7.73 -1.58 0.26
CA TRP A 86 6.54 -2.32 0.58
C TRP A 86 6.33 -3.48 -0.39
N SER A 87 5.61 -4.49 0.09
CA SER A 87 5.23 -5.64 -0.72
C SER A 87 3.84 -6.11 -0.30
N ARG A 88 3.17 -6.77 -1.23
CA ARG A 88 1.88 -7.40 -1.00
C ARG A 88 1.99 -8.87 -1.37
N ALA A 89 1.66 -9.75 -0.44
CA ALA A 89 1.53 -11.18 -0.67
C ALA A 89 0.04 -11.52 -0.76
N ASP A 90 -0.36 -12.11 -1.88
CA ASP A 90 -1.68 -12.71 -2.02
C ASP A 90 -1.59 -14.12 -1.43
N LEU A 91 -2.29 -14.37 -0.32
CA LEU A 91 -2.18 -15.62 0.42
C LEU A 91 -2.84 -16.80 -0.30
N ASP A 92 -3.72 -16.52 -1.26
CA ASP A 92 -4.41 -17.55 -2.03
C ASP A 92 -3.64 -17.91 -3.31
N MET A 93 -2.92 -16.96 -3.89
CA MET A 93 -2.21 -17.14 -5.16
C MET A 93 -0.71 -17.39 -4.99
N GLY A 94 -0.16 -17.11 -3.79
CA GLY A 94 1.25 -17.31 -3.51
C GLY A 94 2.19 -16.60 -4.49
N ASP A 95 3.21 -17.29 -4.95
CA ASP A 95 4.23 -16.72 -5.85
C ASP A 95 3.72 -16.40 -7.25
N THR A 96 2.49 -16.77 -7.57
CA THR A 96 1.88 -16.43 -8.87
C THR A 96 1.69 -14.93 -9.01
N VAL A 97 1.46 -14.23 -7.90
CA VAL A 97 1.25 -12.78 -7.87
C VAL A 97 2.36 -12.14 -7.05
N ARG A 98 3.08 -11.19 -7.65
CA ARG A 98 4.10 -10.39 -6.96
C ARG A 98 3.78 -8.92 -7.15
N VAL A 99 3.57 -8.22 -6.05
CA VAL A 99 3.32 -6.77 -6.03
C VAL A 99 4.26 -6.15 -5.01
N GLU A 100 5.11 -5.23 -5.45
CA GLU A 100 6.05 -4.56 -4.56
C GLU A 100 6.40 -3.17 -5.08
N GLY A 101 6.89 -2.32 -4.21
CA GLY A 101 7.24 -0.97 -4.61
C GLY A 101 7.93 -0.17 -3.53
N VAL A 102 8.03 1.12 -3.80
CA VAL A 102 8.67 2.11 -2.93
C VAL A 102 7.74 3.31 -2.79
N SER A 103 7.49 3.70 -1.55
CA SER A 103 6.77 4.93 -1.24
C SER A 103 7.75 5.96 -0.68
N ARG A 104 7.56 7.22 -1.03
CA ARG A 104 8.40 8.32 -0.55
C ARG A 104 7.53 9.46 -0.05
N LEU A 105 7.94 10.03 1.09
CA LEU A 105 7.36 11.26 1.62
C LEU A 105 8.40 12.36 1.51
N THR A 106 8.02 13.48 0.91
CA THR A 106 8.90 14.63 0.74
C THR A 106 8.20 15.88 1.29
N ALA A 107 8.86 16.59 2.20
CA ALA A 107 8.29 17.79 2.77
C ALA A 107 8.07 18.87 1.70
N ALA A 108 6.91 19.51 1.76
CA ALA A 108 6.51 20.60 0.85
C ALA A 108 5.85 21.71 1.69
N GLY A 109 6.67 22.44 2.46
CA GLY A 109 6.17 23.41 3.43
C GLY A 109 5.43 22.68 4.57
N ASN A 110 4.18 23.07 4.82
CA ASN A 110 3.34 22.44 5.83
C ASN A 110 2.58 21.21 5.31
N ALA A 111 2.83 20.84 4.06
CA ALA A 111 2.23 19.68 3.42
C ALA A 111 3.33 18.67 3.06
N THR A 112 2.93 17.53 2.53
CA THR A 112 3.85 16.47 2.11
C THR A 112 3.49 16.01 0.72
N THR A 113 4.49 15.82 -0.14
CA THR A 113 4.33 15.10 -1.39
C THR A 113 4.49 13.62 -1.11
N TYR A 114 3.46 12.86 -1.42
CA TYR A 114 3.45 11.40 -1.28
C TYR A 114 3.54 10.80 -2.67
N SER A 115 4.53 9.96 -2.88
CA SER A 115 4.68 9.25 -4.15
C SER A 115 4.79 7.74 -3.90
N ASP A 116 4.31 6.98 -4.87
CA ASP A 116 4.33 5.54 -4.83
C ASP A 116 4.67 5.00 -6.21
N GLU A 117 5.60 4.07 -6.29
CA GLU A 117 5.97 3.43 -7.54
C GLU A 117 6.27 1.97 -7.27
N GLY A 118 5.96 1.11 -8.24
CA GLY A 118 6.19 -0.29 -8.04
C GLY A 118 5.96 -1.13 -9.28
N GLU A 119 5.91 -2.43 -9.05
CA GLU A 119 5.78 -3.43 -10.09
C GLU A 119 4.77 -4.49 -9.70
N ILE A 120 4.04 -4.97 -10.70
CA ILE A 120 3.09 -6.06 -10.56
C ILE A 120 3.45 -7.12 -11.58
N GLU A 121 3.68 -8.34 -11.10
CA GLU A 121 3.92 -9.49 -11.96
C GLU A 121 2.93 -10.59 -11.62
N ILE A 122 2.21 -11.06 -12.63
CA ILE A 122 1.26 -12.16 -12.49
C ILE A 122 1.66 -13.25 -13.45
N LYS A 123 2.04 -14.42 -12.91
CA LYS A 123 2.58 -15.55 -13.67
C LYS A 123 1.45 -16.47 -14.12
N ILE A 124 0.51 -15.92 -14.87
CA ILE A 124 -0.58 -16.66 -15.51
C ILE A 124 -0.36 -16.55 -17.02
N PRO A 125 -0.18 -17.65 -17.73
CA PRO A 125 0.04 -17.59 -19.19
C PRO A 125 -1.08 -16.83 -19.88
N ILE A 126 -0.72 -15.98 -20.85
CA ILE A 126 -1.61 -15.21 -21.72
C ILE A 126 -2.32 -14.06 -20.98
N MET A 127 -2.92 -14.34 -19.81
CA MET A 127 -3.76 -13.35 -19.11
C MET A 127 -3.03 -12.54 -18.05
N GLY A 128 -1.84 -12.99 -17.61
CA GLY A 128 -1.15 -12.37 -16.49
C GLY A 128 -0.85 -10.89 -16.69
N ASN A 129 -0.32 -10.50 -17.85
CA ASN A 129 0.00 -9.12 -18.15
C ASN A 129 -1.25 -8.23 -18.22
N MET A 130 -2.34 -8.73 -18.75
CA MET A 130 -3.61 -8.01 -18.81
C MET A 130 -4.14 -7.72 -17.40
N ILE A 131 -4.11 -8.72 -16.53
CA ILE A 131 -4.57 -8.57 -15.14
C ILE A 131 -3.65 -7.59 -14.40
N ALA A 132 -2.34 -7.74 -14.54
CA ALA A 132 -1.35 -6.86 -13.90
C ALA A 132 -1.55 -5.41 -14.34
N LYS A 133 -1.80 -5.18 -15.63
CA LYS A 133 -2.05 -3.84 -16.16
C LYS A 133 -3.30 -3.22 -15.57
N LYS A 134 -4.38 -3.98 -15.42
CA LYS A 134 -5.61 -3.49 -14.79
C LYS A 134 -5.39 -3.11 -13.33
N ILE A 135 -4.60 -3.90 -12.60
CA ILE A 135 -4.28 -3.59 -11.21
C ILE A 135 -3.45 -2.32 -11.13
N ALA A 136 -2.44 -2.16 -11.99
CA ALA A 136 -1.62 -0.95 -12.04
C ALA A 136 -2.46 0.30 -12.31
N GLU A 137 -3.35 0.23 -13.30
CA GLU A 137 -4.26 1.33 -13.62
C GLU A 137 -5.19 1.67 -12.45
N ALA A 138 -5.69 0.66 -11.75
CA ALA A 138 -6.54 0.87 -10.57
C ALA A 138 -5.77 1.53 -9.43
N MET A 139 -4.53 1.14 -9.19
CA MET A 139 -3.69 1.75 -8.16
C MET A 139 -3.42 3.21 -8.46
N GLU A 140 -3.09 3.54 -9.72
CA GLU A 140 -2.87 4.93 -10.13
C GLU A 140 -4.14 5.77 -10.03
N ARG A 141 -5.26 5.23 -10.46
CA ARG A 141 -6.54 5.93 -10.42
C ARG A 141 -7.03 6.22 -9.00
N LYS A 142 -6.78 5.30 -8.08
CA LYS A 142 -7.25 5.42 -6.68
C LYS A 142 -6.28 6.18 -5.78
N PHE A 143 -5.14 6.60 -6.29
CA PHE A 143 -4.12 7.23 -5.47
C PHE A 143 -4.58 8.55 -4.87
N SER A 144 -5.38 9.34 -5.60
CA SER A 144 -5.93 10.58 -5.08
C SER A 144 -6.84 10.36 -3.86
N GLU A 145 -7.60 9.27 -3.86
CA GLU A 145 -8.44 8.89 -2.72
C GLU A 145 -7.60 8.54 -1.49
N LYS A 146 -6.45 7.90 -1.70
CA LYS A 146 -5.50 7.63 -0.62
C LYS A 146 -4.95 8.93 -0.03
N CYS A 147 -4.54 9.87 -0.88
CA CYS A 147 -4.07 11.17 -0.43
C CYS A 147 -5.13 11.93 0.36
N GLU A 148 -6.39 11.86 -0.08
CA GLU A 148 -7.50 12.47 0.63
C GLU A 148 -7.72 11.81 1.99
N PHE A 149 -7.65 10.48 2.06
CA PHE A 149 -7.78 9.77 3.34
C PHE A 149 -6.73 10.27 4.34
N TRP A 150 -5.47 10.32 3.93
CA TRP A 150 -4.40 10.77 4.80
C TRP A 150 -4.55 12.24 5.21
N SER A 151 -5.07 13.07 4.33
CA SER A 151 -5.24 14.51 4.58
C SER A 151 -6.37 14.80 5.57
N SER A 152 -7.46 14.04 5.54
CA SER A 152 -8.70 14.44 6.24
C SER A 152 -9.40 13.34 7.03
N LYS A 153 -9.06 12.08 6.84
CA LYS A 153 -9.78 10.96 7.47
C LYS A 153 -8.93 10.12 8.42
N ALA A 154 -7.64 10.28 8.34
CA ALA A 154 -6.70 9.53 9.18
C ALA A 154 -6.66 10.03 10.61
#